data_fbd0001c0d616d93c3fa1f5c325b0103
#
_entry.id   fbd0001c0d616d93c3fa1f5c325b0103
#
_cell.length_a   1.000
_cell.length_b   1.000
_cell.length_c   1.000
_cell.angle_alpha   90.00
_cell.angle_beta   90.00
_cell.angle_gamma   90.00
#
_symmetry.space_group_name_H-M   'P 1'
#
loop_
_entity.id
_entity.type
_entity.pdbx_description
1 polymer ?
#
loop_
_entity_poly.entity_id
_entity_poly.type
_entity_poly.pdbx_seq_one_letter_code
_entity_poly.pdbx_strand_id
1 'polypeptide(L)'
;KNSLDMLLPEDYSTLCRAILEQRAGMTPVPLPRRGANHGQTLEESGHAQFASASALRALWAEGGAEAVAPFVPEKAFELYKTAENDGAYTDFDAAGRCELTLLRAACAKPEPFAAVRGVSEGLEHRLEHAVRQSTSLPQLLDALTTVRYPRARMRRLAMDAALGYTADTVPALPPALHLLGARKDALPLLGQVSLPVSHSLAKLAQTGPDGARMAAAQAAASDFGALCRANPAPMGGIYRQKNIFLTN
;
A
#
# COMPACT_ATOMS: atom_id res chain seq x y z
N LYS A 1 -16.67 25.10 17.84
CA LYS A 1 -15.82 23.91 18.05
C LYS A 1 -14.86 23.87 16.88
N ASN A 2 -13.57 24.07 17.13
CA ASN A 2 -12.55 24.21 16.10
C ASN A 2 -12.29 22.87 15.43
N SER A 3 -12.16 22.90 14.09
CA SER A 3 -11.84 21.77 13.24
C SER A 3 -10.48 21.07 13.52
N LEU A 4 -9.73 21.56 14.49
CA LEU A 4 -8.50 20.96 15.02
C LEU A 4 -8.75 19.72 15.91
N ASP A 5 -9.98 19.56 16.45
CA ASP A 5 -10.33 18.43 17.32
C ASP A 5 -10.59 17.12 16.56
N MET A 6 -10.52 17.14 15.22
CA MET A 6 -10.78 15.98 14.36
C MET A 6 -9.52 15.31 13.78
N LEU A 7 -8.35 15.87 14.00
CA LEU A 7 -7.09 15.17 13.77
C LEU A 7 -6.80 14.35 15.02
N LEU A 8 -6.60 13.04 14.86
CA LEU A 8 -6.14 12.22 15.97
C LEU A 8 -4.87 12.88 16.53
N PRO A 9 -4.84 13.29 17.80
CA PRO A 9 -3.74 14.09 18.37
C PRO A 9 -2.38 13.43 18.18
N GLU A 10 -2.33 12.11 18.12
CA GLU A 10 -1.13 11.29 18.00
C GLU A 10 -0.46 11.39 16.62
N ASP A 11 -1.22 11.37 15.53
CA ASP A 11 -0.65 11.45 14.17
C ASP A 11 -0.10 12.85 13.87
N TYR A 12 -0.82 13.88 14.28
CA TYR A 12 -0.38 15.26 14.10
C TYR A 12 0.83 15.60 14.99
N SER A 13 0.83 15.14 16.24
CA SER A 13 1.95 15.35 17.16
C SER A 13 3.22 14.67 16.68
N THR A 14 3.12 13.48 16.08
CA THR A 14 4.26 12.73 15.50
C THR A 14 4.86 13.47 14.32
N LEU A 15 4.03 14.01 13.41
CA LEU A 15 4.49 14.79 12.27
C LEU A 15 5.17 16.08 12.71
N CYS A 16 4.55 16.84 13.61
CA CYS A 16 5.12 18.08 14.15
C CYS A 16 6.44 17.82 14.89
N ARG A 17 6.51 16.75 15.67
CA ARG A 17 7.74 16.31 16.33
C ARG A 17 8.85 16.03 15.33
N ALA A 18 8.58 15.24 14.28
CA ALA A 18 9.55 14.95 13.24
C ALA A 18 10.06 16.21 12.53
N ILE A 19 9.20 17.17 12.23
CA ILE A 19 9.59 18.47 11.64
C ILE A 19 10.55 19.22 12.57
N LEU A 20 10.26 19.25 13.88
CA LEU A 20 11.09 19.93 14.87
C LEU A 20 12.43 19.22 15.08
N GLU A 21 12.42 17.89 15.24
CA GLU A 21 13.63 17.07 15.46
C GLU A 21 14.58 17.15 14.26
N GLN A 22 14.03 17.13 13.04
CA GLN A 22 14.79 17.24 11.81
C GLN A 22 15.16 18.68 11.46
N ARG A 23 14.70 19.67 12.25
CA ARG A 23 14.84 21.11 11.93
C ARG A 23 14.44 21.43 10.49
N ALA A 24 13.45 20.69 9.97
CA ALA A 24 12.96 20.89 8.63
C ALA A 24 12.23 22.22 8.55
N GLY A 25 12.59 23.08 7.59
CA GLY A 25 11.93 24.37 7.35
C GLY A 25 10.52 24.23 6.74
N MET A 26 9.76 23.21 7.17
CA MET A 26 8.41 22.92 6.67
C MET A 26 7.35 23.43 7.65
N THR A 27 6.31 24.06 7.10
CA THR A 27 5.12 24.47 7.86
C THR A 27 4.04 23.42 7.66
N PRO A 28 3.55 22.75 8.72
CA PRO A 28 2.45 21.82 8.60
C PRO A 28 1.14 22.57 8.30
N VAL A 29 0.46 22.18 7.24
CA VAL A 29 -0.84 22.75 6.85
C VAL A 29 -1.91 21.69 7.04
N PRO A 30 -2.78 21.79 8.05
CA PRO A 30 -3.87 20.85 8.23
C PRO A 30 -4.96 21.10 7.18
N LEU A 31 -5.37 20.03 6.50
CA LEU A 31 -6.52 20.06 5.62
C LEU A 31 -7.73 19.45 6.35
N PRO A 32 -8.82 20.21 6.58
CA PRO A 32 -10.01 19.67 7.20
C PRO A 32 -10.63 18.60 6.31
N ARG A 33 -10.92 17.45 6.89
CA ARG A 33 -11.62 16.40 6.18
C ARG A 33 -13.06 16.80 5.93
N ARG A 34 -13.51 16.69 4.68
CA ARG A 34 -14.91 16.86 4.30
C ARG A 34 -15.48 15.53 3.85
N GLY A 35 -16.73 15.21 4.24
CA GLY A 35 -17.41 13.97 3.86
C GLY A 35 -17.26 12.83 4.87
N ALA A 36 -17.45 11.59 4.39
CA ALA A 36 -17.53 10.40 5.23
C ALA A 36 -16.25 10.13 6.03
N ASN A 37 -16.40 9.79 7.30
CA ASN A 37 -15.33 9.26 8.14
C ASN A 37 -14.95 7.84 7.71
N HIS A 38 -13.81 7.34 8.20
CA HIS A 38 -13.41 5.96 7.95
C HIS A 38 -14.51 4.98 8.39
N GLY A 39 -14.97 4.14 7.46
CA GLY A 39 -15.98 3.12 7.73
C GLY A 39 -17.43 3.60 7.67
N GLN A 40 -17.70 4.88 7.45
CA GLN A 40 -19.06 5.38 7.23
C GLN A 40 -19.50 5.17 5.78
N THR A 41 -20.78 4.84 5.59
CA THR A 41 -21.43 4.83 4.28
C THR A 41 -21.67 6.26 3.78
N LEU A 42 -21.97 6.41 2.49
CA LEU A 42 -22.30 7.71 1.90
C LEU A 42 -23.56 8.34 2.53
N GLU A 43 -24.54 7.51 2.87
CA GLU A 43 -25.80 7.91 3.50
C GLU A 43 -25.57 8.46 4.92
N GLU A 44 -24.68 7.83 5.70
CA GLU A 44 -24.37 8.26 7.07
C GLU A 44 -23.54 9.56 7.13
N SER A 45 -22.86 9.93 6.02
CA SER A 45 -21.99 11.10 6.01
C SER A 45 -22.73 12.43 5.84
N GLY A 46 -23.98 12.41 5.40
CA GLY A 46 -24.77 13.61 5.09
C GLY A 46 -24.20 14.49 3.95
N HIS A 47 -23.08 14.09 3.35
CA HIS A 47 -22.38 14.79 2.27
C HIS A 47 -22.24 13.89 1.05
N ALA A 48 -23.24 13.91 0.19
CA ALA A 48 -23.29 13.09 -1.03
C ALA A 48 -22.14 13.34 -2.05
N GLN A 49 -21.33 14.39 -1.84
CA GLN A 49 -20.27 14.76 -2.80
C GLN A 49 -18.91 14.15 -2.53
N PHE A 50 -18.63 13.64 -1.32
CA PHE A 50 -17.29 13.15 -0.95
C PHE A 50 -17.36 11.75 -0.36
N ALA A 51 -17.04 10.77 -1.19
CA ALA A 51 -16.95 9.39 -0.75
C ALA A 51 -15.57 9.08 -0.12
N SER A 52 -15.56 8.24 0.93
CA SER A 52 -14.30 7.69 1.45
C SER A 52 -13.72 6.65 0.47
N ALA A 53 -12.42 6.38 0.53
CA ALA A 53 -11.80 5.36 -0.30
C ALA A 53 -12.40 3.96 -0.08
N SER A 54 -12.90 3.65 1.13
CA SER A 54 -13.63 2.41 1.41
C SER A 54 -15.00 2.37 0.75
N ALA A 55 -15.74 3.49 0.77
CA ALA A 55 -17.02 3.61 0.08
C ALA A 55 -16.84 3.48 -1.44
N LEU A 56 -15.82 4.13 -2.02
CA LEU A 56 -15.52 3.99 -3.46
C LEU A 56 -15.20 2.55 -3.85
N ARG A 57 -14.47 1.80 -3.01
CA ARG A 57 -14.19 0.37 -3.28
C ARG A 57 -15.46 -0.48 -3.21
N ALA A 58 -16.37 -0.19 -2.28
CA ALA A 58 -17.65 -0.88 -2.19
C ALA A 58 -18.51 -0.60 -3.43
N LEU A 59 -18.63 0.67 -3.82
CA LEU A 59 -19.34 1.06 -5.06
C LEU A 59 -18.75 0.39 -6.31
N TRP A 60 -17.41 0.36 -6.39
CA TRP A 60 -16.74 -0.34 -7.49
C TRP A 60 -17.08 -1.83 -7.53
N ALA A 61 -17.08 -2.49 -6.38
CA ALA A 61 -17.39 -3.92 -6.31
C ALA A 61 -18.83 -4.24 -6.74
N GLU A 62 -19.77 -3.31 -6.54
CA GLU A 62 -21.18 -3.46 -6.88
C GLU A 62 -21.53 -3.06 -8.32
N GLY A 63 -20.89 -1.99 -8.83
CA GLY A 63 -21.29 -1.39 -10.10
C GLY A 63 -20.15 -0.89 -11.00
N GLY A 64 -18.90 -1.32 -10.74
CA GLY A 64 -17.75 -1.00 -11.57
C GLY A 64 -17.36 0.47 -11.58
N ALA A 65 -16.67 0.88 -12.65
CA ALA A 65 -16.20 2.26 -12.83
C ALA A 65 -17.35 3.27 -12.88
N GLU A 66 -18.48 2.93 -13.45
CA GLU A 66 -19.63 3.83 -13.57
C GLU A 66 -20.21 4.21 -12.20
N ALA A 67 -20.19 3.30 -11.23
CA ALA A 67 -20.70 3.58 -9.89
C ALA A 67 -19.84 4.62 -9.11
N VAL A 68 -18.56 4.77 -9.45
CA VAL A 68 -17.67 5.74 -8.81
C VAL A 68 -17.56 7.05 -9.57
N ALA A 69 -18.08 7.14 -10.80
CA ALA A 69 -17.99 8.33 -11.65
C ALA A 69 -18.42 9.63 -10.96
N PRO A 70 -19.53 9.69 -10.16
CA PRO A 70 -19.97 10.92 -9.51
C PRO A 70 -19.01 11.47 -8.45
N PHE A 71 -18.06 10.66 -7.98
CA PHE A 71 -17.20 10.97 -6.83
C PHE A 71 -15.75 11.24 -7.21
N VAL A 72 -15.40 11.14 -8.49
CA VAL A 72 -14.02 11.30 -8.96
C VAL A 72 -13.95 12.29 -10.11
N PRO A 73 -12.80 12.97 -10.32
CA PRO A 73 -12.61 13.82 -11.48
C PRO A 73 -12.71 13.01 -12.78
N GLU A 74 -13.21 13.65 -13.85
CA GLU A 74 -13.42 13.03 -15.18
C GLU A 74 -12.18 12.23 -15.66
N LYS A 75 -10.99 12.83 -15.58
CA LYS A 75 -9.76 12.15 -15.99
C LYS A 75 -9.43 10.90 -15.15
N ALA A 76 -9.79 10.89 -13.88
CA ALA A 76 -9.62 9.71 -13.02
C ALA A 76 -10.65 8.64 -13.40
N PHE A 77 -11.89 9.04 -13.72
CA PHE A 77 -12.91 8.12 -14.22
C PHE A 77 -12.49 7.43 -15.52
N GLU A 78 -11.94 8.19 -16.49
CA GLU A 78 -11.40 7.61 -17.73
C GLU A 78 -10.34 6.54 -17.47
N LEU A 79 -9.41 6.79 -16.51
CA LEU A 79 -8.41 5.81 -16.11
C LEU A 79 -9.02 4.58 -15.46
N TYR A 80 -10.02 4.75 -14.60
CA TYR A 80 -10.73 3.63 -13.97
C TYR A 80 -11.48 2.79 -15.00
N LYS A 81 -12.16 3.44 -15.95
CA LYS A 81 -12.86 2.74 -17.02
C LYS A 81 -11.91 1.96 -17.92
N THR A 82 -10.77 2.54 -18.26
CA THR A 82 -9.70 1.82 -18.98
C THR A 82 -9.19 0.62 -18.19
N ALA A 83 -8.90 0.79 -16.89
CA ALA A 83 -8.45 -0.29 -16.03
C ALA A 83 -9.49 -1.41 -15.89
N GLU A 84 -10.79 -1.06 -15.85
CA GLU A 84 -11.88 -2.03 -15.83
C GLU A 84 -11.95 -2.83 -17.13
N ASN A 85 -11.92 -2.17 -18.28
CA ASN A 85 -11.97 -2.81 -19.61
C ASN A 85 -10.77 -3.75 -19.82
N ASP A 86 -9.59 -3.34 -19.35
CA ASP A 86 -8.36 -4.12 -19.47
C ASP A 86 -8.23 -5.22 -18.38
N GLY A 87 -9.13 -5.24 -17.39
CA GLY A 87 -9.02 -6.09 -16.21
C GLY A 87 -7.77 -5.76 -15.36
N ALA A 88 -7.27 -4.52 -15.43
CA ALA A 88 -6.05 -4.05 -14.77
C ALA A 88 -6.30 -3.56 -13.33
N TYR A 89 -7.33 -4.05 -12.69
CA TYR A 89 -7.67 -3.80 -11.28
C TYR A 89 -7.52 -5.07 -10.44
N THR A 90 -7.41 -4.93 -9.13
CA THR A 90 -7.24 -6.07 -8.22
C THR A 90 -8.56 -6.82 -8.06
N ASP A 91 -8.54 -8.11 -8.38
CA ASP A 91 -9.54 -9.07 -7.94
C ASP A 91 -9.21 -9.48 -6.50
N PHE A 92 -10.03 -9.08 -5.55
CA PHE A 92 -9.79 -9.33 -4.12
C PHE A 92 -9.88 -10.80 -3.74
N ASP A 93 -10.69 -11.60 -4.44
CA ASP A 93 -10.78 -13.04 -4.19
C ASP A 93 -9.55 -13.77 -4.72
N ALA A 94 -9.08 -13.41 -5.91
CA ALA A 94 -7.83 -13.90 -6.44
C ALA A 94 -6.64 -13.51 -5.55
N ALA A 95 -6.56 -12.25 -5.15
CA ALA A 95 -5.51 -11.75 -4.26
C ALA A 95 -5.51 -12.50 -2.91
N GLY A 96 -6.69 -12.71 -2.31
CA GLY A 96 -6.82 -13.45 -1.06
C GLY A 96 -6.38 -14.92 -1.18
N ARG A 97 -6.69 -15.58 -2.29
CA ARG A 97 -6.21 -16.96 -2.58
C ARG A 97 -4.71 -17.01 -2.81
N CYS A 98 -4.16 -16.07 -3.56
CA CYS A 98 -2.72 -15.96 -3.80
C CYS A 98 -1.96 -15.75 -2.49
N GLU A 99 -2.39 -14.81 -1.66
CA GLU A 99 -1.78 -14.52 -0.36
C GLU A 99 -1.84 -15.74 0.55
N LEU A 100 -3.01 -16.37 0.70
CA LEU A 100 -3.18 -17.56 1.55
C LEU A 100 -2.36 -18.76 1.02
N THR A 101 -2.18 -18.89 -0.29
CA THR A 101 -1.33 -19.94 -0.88
C THR A 101 0.12 -19.75 -0.48
N LEU A 102 0.66 -18.53 -0.56
CA LEU A 102 2.03 -18.22 -0.14
C LEU A 102 2.23 -18.47 1.37
N LEU A 103 1.27 -18.04 2.20
CA LEU A 103 1.31 -18.28 3.64
C LEU A 103 1.30 -19.78 3.97
N ARG A 104 0.44 -20.58 3.31
CA ARG A 104 0.40 -22.04 3.50
C ARG A 104 1.68 -22.71 3.04
N ALA A 105 2.25 -22.28 1.92
CA ALA A 105 3.55 -22.78 1.45
C ALA A 105 4.67 -22.48 2.45
N ALA A 106 4.65 -21.31 3.07
CA ALA A 106 5.61 -20.94 4.12
C ALA A 106 5.51 -21.87 5.34
N CYS A 107 4.31 -22.35 5.72
CA CYS A 107 4.10 -23.26 6.84
C CYS A 107 4.73 -24.66 6.66
N ALA A 108 5.33 -24.97 5.51
CA ALA A 108 6.15 -26.17 5.30
C ALA A 108 7.55 -26.05 5.95
N LYS A 109 7.97 -24.85 6.33
CA LYS A 109 9.26 -24.60 6.99
C LYS A 109 9.09 -24.62 8.51
N PRO A 110 10.14 -24.98 9.29
CA PRO A 110 10.14 -24.77 10.73
C PRO A 110 10.12 -23.26 11.02
N GLU A 111 9.36 -22.87 12.04
CA GLU A 111 9.21 -21.48 12.48
C GLU A 111 8.94 -20.47 11.34
N PRO A 112 7.90 -20.71 10.52
CA PRO A 112 7.75 -20.09 9.20
C PRO A 112 7.68 -18.56 9.23
N PHE A 113 7.28 -17.97 10.36
CA PHE A 113 7.02 -16.54 10.47
C PHE A 113 7.86 -15.82 11.53
N ALA A 114 8.84 -16.50 12.14
CA ALA A 114 9.65 -15.94 13.24
C ALA A 114 10.42 -14.67 12.83
N ALA A 115 10.92 -14.61 11.59
CA ALA A 115 11.68 -13.46 11.09
C ALA A 115 10.83 -12.39 10.39
N VAL A 116 9.51 -12.54 10.32
CA VAL A 116 8.63 -11.61 9.59
C VAL A 116 8.62 -10.24 10.28
N ARG A 117 8.70 -9.19 9.48
CA ARG A 117 8.66 -7.81 9.96
C ARG A 117 7.39 -7.54 10.78
N GLY A 118 7.57 -6.96 11.97
CA GLY A 118 6.46 -6.57 12.84
C GLY A 118 5.88 -7.70 13.69
N VAL A 119 6.48 -8.89 13.65
CA VAL A 119 6.19 -9.99 14.58
C VAL A 119 6.72 -9.62 15.96
N SER A 120 5.94 -9.89 16.99
CA SER A 120 6.29 -9.73 18.40
C SER A 120 5.38 -10.58 19.27
N GLU A 121 5.88 -11.02 20.42
CA GLU A 121 5.07 -11.60 21.49
C GLU A 121 4.24 -12.83 21.09
N GLY A 122 4.78 -13.74 20.28
CA GLY A 122 4.11 -14.98 19.88
C GLY A 122 3.12 -14.79 18.72
N LEU A 123 3.16 -13.65 18.03
CA LEU A 123 2.31 -13.37 16.87
C LEU A 123 2.63 -14.33 15.71
N GLU A 124 3.86 -14.81 15.60
CA GLU A 124 4.30 -15.82 14.65
C GLU A 124 3.54 -17.14 14.79
N HIS A 125 3.38 -17.63 16.00
CA HIS A 125 2.64 -18.86 16.28
C HIS A 125 1.14 -18.67 16.05
N ARG A 126 0.61 -17.50 16.42
CA ARG A 126 -0.78 -17.16 16.16
C ARG A 126 -1.07 -17.08 14.66
N LEU A 127 -0.16 -16.47 13.88
CA LEU A 127 -0.28 -16.40 12.43
C LEU A 127 -0.24 -17.80 11.83
N GLU A 128 0.70 -18.64 12.22
CA GLU A 128 0.80 -20.01 11.74
C GLU A 128 -0.47 -20.81 12.03
N HIS A 129 -0.96 -20.75 13.28
CA HIS A 129 -2.20 -21.43 13.64
C HIS A 129 -3.39 -20.95 12.80
N ALA A 130 -3.55 -19.63 12.66
CA ALA A 130 -4.62 -19.04 11.88
C ALA A 130 -4.55 -19.42 10.39
N VAL A 131 -3.35 -19.43 9.79
CA VAL A 131 -3.15 -19.86 8.38
C VAL A 131 -3.58 -21.32 8.19
N ARG A 132 -3.26 -22.22 9.12
CA ARG A 132 -3.63 -23.64 9.05
C ARG A 132 -5.13 -23.88 9.10
N GLN A 133 -5.87 -23.02 9.80
CA GLN A 133 -7.32 -23.17 10.01
C GLN A 133 -8.15 -22.39 8.97
N SER A 134 -7.60 -21.35 8.35
CA SER A 134 -8.35 -20.47 7.47
C SER A 134 -8.43 -20.98 6.03
N THR A 135 -9.58 -20.81 5.41
CA THR A 135 -9.85 -21.15 4.00
C THR A 135 -10.00 -19.90 3.12
N SER A 136 -10.06 -18.72 3.74
CA SER A 136 -10.12 -17.42 3.05
C SER A 136 -9.32 -16.36 3.80
N LEU A 137 -8.90 -15.31 3.09
CA LEU A 137 -8.20 -14.17 3.70
C LEU A 137 -9.06 -13.42 4.74
N PRO A 138 -10.35 -13.15 4.51
CA PRO A 138 -11.21 -12.58 5.54
C PRO A 138 -11.22 -13.39 6.84
N GLN A 139 -11.39 -14.73 6.75
CA GLN A 139 -11.36 -15.62 7.90
C GLN A 139 -10.01 -15.58 8.63
N LEU A 140 -8.90 -15.57 7.90
CA LEU A 140 -7.57 -15.39 8.49
C LEU A 140 -7.46 -14.09 9.28
N LEU A 141 -7.88 -12.98 8.67
CA LEU A 141 -7.82 -11.67 9.30
C LEU A 141 -8.73 -11.55 10.53
N ASP A 142 -9.90 -12.20 10.51
CA ASP A 142 -10.80 -12.25 11.67
C ASP A 142 -10.16 -13.03 12.82
N ALA A 143 -9.52 -14.17 12.55
CA ALA A 143 -8.81 -14.96 13.56
C ALA A 143 -7.60 -14.22 14.18
N LEU A 144 -6.95 -13.34 13.42
CA LEU A 144 -5.80 -12.56 13.87
C LEU A 144 -6.17 -11.29 14.62
N THR A 145 -7.33 -10.68 14.28
CA THR A 145 -7.75 -9.38 14.82
C THR A 145 -8.16 -9.47 16.28
N THR A 146 -7.70 -8.53 17.09
CA THR A 146 -8.09 -8.35 18.49
C THR A 146 -8.09 -6.87 18.84
N VAL A 147 -8.53 -6.53 20.06
CA VAL A 147 -8.41 -5.15 20.59
C VAL A 147 -6.96 -4.67 20.54
N ARG A 148 -5.99 -5.54 20.89
CA ARG A 148 -4.54 -5.23 20.86
C ARG A 148 -3.96 -5.20 19.45
N TYR A 149 -4.51 -5.99 18.53
CA TYR A 149 -4.02 -6.16 17.17
C TYR A 149 -5.09 -5.75 16.15
N PRO A 150 -5.15 -4.46 15.77
CA PRO A 150 -6.15 -3.97 14.82
C PRO A 150 -6.04 -4.65 13.44
N ARG A 151 -7.17 -4.84 12.77
CA ARG A 151 -7.26 -5.51 11.47
C ARG A 151 -6.28 -4.96 10.42
N ALA A 152 -6.08 -3.64 10.38
CA ALA A 152 -5.14 -3.02 9.45
C ALA A 152 -3.67 -3.44 9.70
N ARG A 153 -3.28 -3.63 10.98
CA ARG A 153 -1.96 -4.17 11.35
C ARG A 153 -1.85 -5.64 10.92
N MET A 154 -2.88 -6.44 11.17
CA MET A 154 -2.87 -7.85 10.81
C MET A 154 -2.84 -8.08 9.31
N ARG A 155 -3.52 -7.24 8.53
CA ARG A 155 -3.44 -7.27 7.06
C ARG A 155 -2.00 -7.02 6.57
N ARG A 156 -1.31 -6.02 7.13
CA ARG A 156 0.10 -5.77 6.78
C ARG A 156 1.00 -6.92 7.16
N LEU A 157 0.83 -7.48 8.38
CA LEU A 157 1.60 -8.62 8.83
C LEU A 157 1.42 -9.84 7.93
N ALA A 158 0.19 -10.17 7.55
CA ALA A 158 -0.10 -11.30 6.66
C ALA A 158 0.55 -11.10 5.27
N MET A 159 0.46 -9.89 4.72
CA MET A 159 1.10 -9.58 3.44
C MET A 159 2.63 -9.60 3.54
N ASP A 160 3.23 -9.03 4.60
CA ASP A 160 4.67 -9.09 4.83
C ASP A 160 5.14 -10.56 4.94
N ALA A 161 4.37 -11.41 5.63
CA ALA A 161 4.64 -12.83 5.75
C ALA A 161 4.52 -13.58 4.40
N ALA A 162 3.48 -13.27 3.61
CA ALA A 162 3.26 -13.87 2.30
C ALA A 162 4.40 -13.53 1.32
N LEU A 163 4.89 -12.28 1.35
CA LEU A 163 6.01 -11.81 0.53
C LEU A 163 7.39 -12.14 1.11
N GLY A 164 7.45 -12.71 2.31
CA GLY A 164 8.71 -13.05 2.99
C GLY A 164 9.49 -11.82 3.47
N TYR A 165 8.81 -10.71 3.81
CA TYR A 165 9.47 -9.50 4.26
C TYR A 165 9.91 -9.63 5.72
N THR A 166 11.22 -9.53 5.93
CA THR A 166 11.87 -9.49 7.24
C THR A 166 12.19 -8.04 7.67
N ALA A 167 12.70 -7.85 8.87
CA ALA A 167 13.17 -6.54 9.33
C ALA A 167 14.23 -5.94 8.39
N ASP A 168 15.09 -6.79 7.80
CA ASP A 168 16.17 -6.36 6.89
C ASP A 168 15.67 -6.02 5.48
N THR A 169 14.46 -6.47 5.11
CA THR A 169 13.88 -6.19 3.78
C THR A 169 13.54 -4.71 3.61
N VAL A 170 13.18 -4.04 4.72
CA VAL A 170 12.82 -2.61 4.71
C VAL A 170 13.73 -1.89 5.70
N PRO A 171 14.83 -1.29 5.24
CA PRO A 171 15.76 -0.55 6.08
C PRO A 171 15.08 0.70 6.68
N ALA A 172 15.63 1.20 7.80
CA ALA A 172 15.11 2.39 8.49
C ALA A 172 15.11 3.65 7.61
N LEU A 173 16.09 3.74 6.71
CA LEU A 173 16.18 4.81 5.71
C LEU A 173 16.14 4.21 4.31
N PRO A 174 15.48 4.86 3.34
CA PRO A 174 15.45 4.37 1.97
C PRO A 174 16.86 4.39 1.37
N PRO A 175 17.34 3.29 0.76
CA PRO A 175 18.68 3.23 0.17
C PRO A 175 18.77 3.97 -1.18
N ALA A 176 17.65 4.23 -1.81
CA ALA A 176 17.55 4.87 -3.11
C ALA A 176 16.12 5.38 -3.35
N LEU A 177 15.93 6.24 -4.33
CA LEU A 177 14.63 6.75 -4.75
C LEU A 177 14.27 6.25 -6.15
N HIS A 178 13.18 5.50 -6.25
CA HIS A 178 12.62 5.08 -7.54
C HIS A 178 11.69 6.17 -8.07
N LEU A 179 12.15 6.90 -9.09
CA LEU A 179 11.39 7.97 -9.73
C LEU A 179 10.31 7.38 -10.63
N LEU A 180 9.06 7.57 -10.29
CA LEU A 180 7.92 7.09 -11.09
C LEU A 180 7.40 8.14 -12.06
N GLY A 181 7.53 9.40 -11.73
CA GLY A 181 7.13 10.53 -12.55
C GLY A 181 7.59 11.86 -11.98
N ALA A 182 7.67 12.88 -12.80
CA ALA A 182 8.01 14.24 -12.39
C ALA A 182 7.50 15.27 -13.39
N ARG A 183 7.34 16.50 -12.93
CA ARG A 183 7.25 17.65 -13.82
C ARG A 183 8.65 17.97 -14.35
N LYS A 184 8.75 18.36 -15.61
CA LYS A 184 10.06 18.66 -16.23
C LYS A 184 10.79 19.81 -15.56
N ASP A 185 10.07 20.83 -15.10
CA ASP A 185 10.62 21.96 -14.37
C ASP A 185 11.14 21.61 -12.96
N ALA A 186 10.68 20.51 -12.39
CA ALA A 186 11.14 20.01 -11.09
C ALA A 186 12.34 19.06 -11.17
N LEU A 187 12.74 18.59 -12.36
CA LEU A 187 13.88 17.68 -12.52
C LEU A 187 15.21 18.22 -11.95
N PRO A 188 15.54 19.54 -12.01
CA PRO A 188 16.76 20.05 -11.39
C PRO A 188 16.85 19.80 -9.87
N LEU A 189 15.71 19.65 -9.16
CA LEU A 189 15.70 19.33 -7.74
C LEU A 189 16.32 17.96 -7.43
N LEU A 190 16.25 17.02 -8.38
CA LEU A 190 16.84 15.68 -8.19
C LEU A 190 18.37 15.73 -8.07
N GLY A 191 19.03 16.75 -8.62
CA GLY A 191 20.47 16.98 -8.45
C GLY A 191 20.88 17.37 -7.02
N GLN A 192 19.93 17.76 -6.18
CA GLN A 192 20.18 18.14 -4.78
C GLN A 192 19.97 16.95 -3.82
N VAL A 193 19.49 15.80 -4.32
CA VAL A 193 19.24 14.62 -3.51
C VAL A 193 20.54 13.84 -3.34
N SER A 194 20.89 13.53 -2.09
CA SER A 194 22.08 12.76 -1.75
C SER A 194 21.95 11.25 -2.00
N LEU A 195 20.71 10.75 -2.12
CA LEU A 195 20.43 9.33 -2.39
C LEU A 195 20.52 9.03 -3.89
N PRO A 196 20.88 7.81 -4.29
CA PRO A 196 20.74 7.37 -5.66
C PRO A 196 19.30 7.53 -6.15
N VAL A 197 19.10 8.21 -7.27
CA VAL A 197 17.78 8.41 -7.90
C VAL A 197 17.80 7.83 -9.29
N SER A 198 16.85 7.01 -9.63
CA SER A 198 16.69 6.50 -10.99
C SER A 198 15.23 6.15 -11.30
N HIS A 199 14.86 6.30 -12.53
CA HIS A 199 13.61 5.79 -13.08
C HIS A 199 13.68 4.30 -13.44
N SER A 200 14.86 3.72 -13.41
CA SER A 200 15.08 2.32 -13.72
C SER A 200 15.34 1.54 -12.43
N LEU A 201 14.44 0.65 -12.09
CA LEU A 201 14.60 -0.24 -10.93
C LEU A 201 15.86 -1.12 -11.07
N ALA A 202 16.18 -1.54 -12.31
CA ALA A 202 17.39 -2.32 -12.60
C ALA A 202 18.67 -1.52 -12.29
N LYS A 203 18.71 -0.20 -12.56
CA LYS A 203 19.83 0.66 -12.19
C LYS A 203 19.92 0.84 -10.68
N LEU A 204 18.80 0.99 -9.98
CA LEU A 204 18.77 1.08 -8.53
C LEU A 204 19.27 -0.20 -7.86
N ALA A 205 19.00 -1.36 -8.43
CA ALA A 205 19.53 -2.64 -7.95
C ALA A 205 21.08 -2.71 -7.99
N GLN A 206 21.74 -1.89 -8.82
CA GLN A 206 23.20 -1.84 -8.96
C GLN A 206 23.87 -0.85 -8.00
N THR A 207 23.11 -0.11 -7.19
CA THR A 207 23.66 0.90 -6.27
C THR A 207 24.26 0.31 -4.99
N GLY A 208 24.17 -1.01 -4.81
CA GLY A 208 24.71 -1.75 -3.67
C GLY A 208 23.73 -2.78 -3.12
N PRO A 209 24.09 -3.50 -2.06
CA PRO A 209 23.26 -4.57 -1.49
C PRO A 209 21.87 -4.11 -1.06
N ASP A 210 21.77 -2.91 -0.47
CA ASP A 210 20.48 -2.35 -0.02
C ASP A 210 19.59 -1.94 -1.19
N GLY A 211 20.17 -1.35 -2.25
CA GLY A 211 19.47 -1.06 -3.50
C GLY A 211 18.98 -2.33 -4.19
N ALA A 212 19.77 -3.37 -4.19
CA ALA A 212 19.39 -4.68 -4.73
C ALA A 212 18.21 -5.29 -3.94
N ARG A 213 18.25 -5.28 -2.60
CA ARG A 213 17.15 -5.75 -1.74
C ARG A 213 15.86 -4.96 -1.96
N MET A 214 15.97 -3.63 -2.00
CA MET A 214 14.83 -2.76 -2.28
C MET A 214 14.21 -3.07 -3.64
N ALA A 215 15.02 -3.19 -4.67
CA ALA A 215 14.54 -3.48 -6.03
C ALA A 215 13.87 -4.85 -6.11
N ALA A 216 14.44 -5.87 -5.47
CA ALA A 216 13.86 -7.21 -5.40
C ALA A 216 12.51 -7.21 -4.66
N ALA A 217 12.42 -6.51 -3.53
CA ALA A 217 11.17 -6.37 -2.77
C ALA A 217 10.07 -5.67 -3.58
N GLN A 218 10.40 -4.58 -4.28
CA GLN A 218 9.46 -3.88 -5.14
C GLN A 218 9.00 -4.75 -6.32
N ALA A 219 9.93 -5.50 -6.93
CA ALA A 219 9.59 -6.41 -8.01
C ALA A 219 8.65 -7.52 -7.55
N ALA A 220 8.96 -8.18 -6.43
CA ALA A 220 8.12 -9.24 -5.86
C ALA A 220 6.70 -8.74 -5.54
N ALA A 221 6.56 -7.55 -4.93
CA ALA A 221 5.26 -6.96 -4.65
C ALA A 221 4.49 -6.62 -5.94
N SER A 222 5.19 -6.09 -6.96
CA SER A 222 4.60 -5.78 -8.27
C SER A 222 4.12 -7.04 -8.99
N ASP A 223 4.92 -8.08 -8.97
CA ASP A 223 4.62 -9.35 -9.64
C ASP A 223 3.47 -10.09 -8.93
N PHE A 224 3.44 -10.06 -7.60
CA PHE A 224 2.28 -10.52 -6.83
C PHE A 224 1.01 -9.75 -7.24
N GLY A 225 1.07 -8.41 -7.25
CA GLY A 225 -0.06 -7.58 -7.65
C GLY A 225 -0.50 -7.81 -9.10
N ALA A 226 0.44 -8.08 -10.00
CA ALA A 226 0.15 -8.39 -11.40
C ALA A 226 -0.66 -9.70 -11.55
N LEU A 227 -0.35 -10.70 -10.73
CA LEU A 227 -1.08 -11.98 -10.71
C LEU A 227 -2.48 -11.85 -10.08
N CYS A 228 -2.65 -10.90 -9.16
CA CYS A 228 -3.91 -10.65 -8.46
C CYS A 228 -4.90 -9.77 -9.24
N ARG A 229 -4.63 -9.42 -10.50
CA ARG A 229 -5.57 -8.66 -11.34
C ARG A 229 -6.71 -9.54 -11.84
N ALA A 230 -7.84 -8.91 -12.19
CA ALA A 230 -8.95 -9.58 -12.87
C ALA A 230 -8.48 -10.21 -14.21
N ASN A 231 -7.59 -9.50 -14.94
CA ASN A 231 -6.81 -10.06 -16.05
C ASN A 231 -5.34 -10.14 -15.63
N PRO A 232 -4.85 -11.33 -15.22
CA PRO A 232 -3.49 -11.48 -14.71
C PRO A 232 -2.43 -11.11 -15.74
N ALA A 233 -1.33 -10.51 -15.28
CA ALA A 233 -0.25 -10.09 -16.15
C ALA A 233 1.07 -10.80 -15.80
N PRO A 234 1.97 -11.00 -16.79
CA PRO A 234 3.26 -11.64 -16.58
C PRO A 234 4.17 -10.84 -15.63
N MET A 235 5.12 -11.55 -15.01
CA MET A 235 6.15 -10.98 -14.15
C MET A 235 7.02 -9.93 -14.87
N GLY A 236 7.66 -9.08 -14.07
CA GLY A 236 8.64 -8.10 -14.55
C GLY A 236 8.02 -6.83 -15.14
N GLY A 237 6.72 -6.60 -14.94
CA GLY A 237 6.03 -5.40 -15.41
C GLY A 237 6.67 -4.11 -14.91
N ILE A 238 7.12 -4.08 -13.65
CA ILE A 238 7.75 -2.92 -13.04
C ILE A 238 9.06 -2.49 -13.73
N TYR A 239 9.80 -3.41 -14.33
CA TYR A 239 11.03 -3.10 -15.07
C TYR A 239 10.76 -2.47 -16.45
N ARG A 240 9.55 -2.64 -16.97
CA ARG A 240 9.08 -2.11 -18.26
C ARG A 240 8.21 -0.88 -18.13
N GLN A 241 7.90 -0.46 -16.90
CA GLN A 241 7.04 0.68 -16.64
C GLN A 241 7.68 1.95 -17.20
N LYS A 242 6.92 2.70 -18.02
CA LYS A 242 7.34 3.99 -18.53
C LYS A 242 7.06 5.08 -17.49
N ASN A 243 8.01 5.96 -17.31
CA ASN A 243 7.85 7.10 -16.41
C ASN A 243 6.98 8.17 -17.04
N ILE A 244 6.26 8.87 -16.20
CA ILE A 244 5.39 9.97 -16.59
C ILE A 244 6.14 11.28 -16.35
N PHE A 245 6.45 12.00 -17.44
CA PHE A 245 7.00 13.34 -17.37
C PHE A 245 5.95 14.34 -17.86
N LEU A 246 5.48 15.19 -16.94
CA LEU A 246 4.50 16.21 -17.25
C LEU A 246 5.21 17.46 -17.77
N THR A 247 4.76 17.96 -18.91
CA THR A 247 4.99 19.34 -19.38
C THR A 247 3.87 20.21 -18.87
N ASN A 248 4.16 21.45 -18.53
CA ASN A 248 3.12 22.43 -18.21
C ASN A 248 2.16 22.60 -19.39
#